data_97afde88b4e8d2c0e0c7f588ae8e94cf
#
_entry.id   97afde88b4e8d2c0e0c7f588ae8e94cf
#
_cell.length_a   1.000
_cell.length_b   1.000
_cell.length_c   1.000
_cell.angle_alpha   90.00
_cell.angle_beta   90.00
_cell.angle_gamma   90.00
#
_symmetry.space_group_name_H-M   'P 1'
#
loop_
_entity.id
_entity.type
_entity.pdbx_description
1 polymer ?
#
loop_
_entity_poly.entity_id
_entity_poly.type
_entity_poly.pdbx_seq_one_letter_code
_entity_poly.pdbx_strand_id
1 'polypeptide(L)'
;MKNFKFFAGMAAMMAAMVFTGCDSKQAATTTLSGLEPAKFDSTIDGQKTALYTLKNANGMEVCITNFGGRIVSVMVPDKNGDMKDVVLGFDNVYNYADAEHTPSDFGAAIGRYANRIDQGKFTLEGKTIQLPQN
;
A
#
# COMPACT_ATOMS: atom_id res chain seq x y z
N MET A 1 45.64 45.39 -50.11
CA MET A 1 44.23 45.31 -49.80
C MET A 1 44.05 44.02 -49.01
N LYS A 2 43.61 44.12 -47.76
CA LYS A 2 43.81 43.12 -46.72
C LYS A 2 42.59 42.17 -46.60
N ASN A 3 42.81 40.87 -46.80
CA ASN A 3 41.82 39.86 -46.60
C ASN A 3 41.82 39.45 -45.10
N PHE A 4 40.67 39.66 -44.46
CA PHE A 4 40.44 39.23 -43.08
C PHE A 4 39.57 37.96 -43.09
N LYS A 5 40.17 36.81 -42.73
CA LYS A 5 39.43 35.56 -42.63
C LYS A 5 38.94 35.42 -41.19
N PHE A 6 37.64 35.41 -41.03
CA PHE A 6 36.99 35.11 -39.76
C PHE A 6 36.91 33.58 -39.58
N PHE A 7 37.60 33.06 -38.59
CA PHE A 7 37.41 31.69 -38.12
C PHE A 7 36.30 31.68 -37.09
N ALA A 8 35.17 31.09 -37.44
CA ALA A 8 34.09 30.79 -36.52
C ALA A 8 34.39 29.43 -35.82
N GLY A 9 34.85 29.49 -34.60
CA GLY A 9 34.97 28.31 -33.73
C GLY A 9 33.61 27.92 -33.17
N MET A 10 33.07 26.80 -33.62
CA MET A 10 31.82 26.22 -33.10
C MET A 10 32.19 25.34 -31.91
N ALA A 11 32.01 25.88 -30.70
CA ALA A 11 32.14 25.12 -29.46
C ALA A 11 30.85 24.32 -29.25
N ALA A 12 30.93 23.03 -29.46
CA ALA A 12 29.85 22.09 -29.12
C ALA A 12 29.79 21.93 -27.60
N MET A 13 28.81 22.55 -26.94
CA MET A 13 28.48 22.31 -25.55
C MET A 13 27.67 21.00 -25.46
N MET A 14 28.35 19.90 -25.11
CA MET A 14 27.68 18.68 -24.64
C MET A 14 27.08 18.95 -23.25
N ALA A 15 25.79 19.20 -23.20
CA ALA A 15 25.04 19.18 -21.94
C ALA A 15 24.86 17.72 -21.51
N ALA A 16 25.66 17.28 -20.56
CA ALA A 16 25.43 16.01 -19.87
C ALA A 16 24.19 16.17 -19.00
N MET A 17 23.06 15.63 -19.44
CA MET A 17 21.88 15.46 -18.60
C MET A 17 22.18 14.38 -17.57
N VAL A 18 22.56 14.81 -16.38
CA VAL A 18 22.60 13.95 -15.21
C VAL A 18 21.14 13.69 -14.82
N PHE A 19 20.61 12.52 -15.19
CA PHE A 19 19.39 12.01 -14.59
C PHE A 19 19.72 11.64 -13.13
N THR A 20 19.58 12.59 -12.23
CA THR A 20 19.46 12.29 -10.81
C THR A 20 18.11 11.58 -10.65
N GLY A 21 18.14 10.24 -10.58
CA GLY A 21 17.02 9.47 -10.09
C GLY A 21 16.67 10.00 -8.70
N CYS A 22 15.54 10.70 -8.59
CA CYS A 22 14.92 10.95 -7.32
C CYS A 22 14.48 9.60 -6.75
N ASP A 23 15.34 8.96 -5.97
CA ASP A 23 14.90 8.10 -4.89
C ASP A 23 14.13 9.00 -3.92
N SER A 24 12.85 9.18 -4.19
CA SER A 24 11.95 9.78 -3.23
C SER A 24 11.77 8.76 -2.10
N LYS A 25 12.72 8.75 -1.14
CA LYS A 25 12.40 8.34 0.23
C LYS A 25 11.22 9.21 0.63
N GLN A 26 10.02 8.67 0.47
CA GLN A 26 8.80 9.29 0.92
C GLN A 26 9.00 9.54 2.42
N ALA A 27 9.16 10.81 2.78
CA ALA A 27 9.22 11.21 4.17
C ALA A 27 8.01 10.56 4.85
N ALA A 28 8.23 9.93 6.00
CA ALA A 28 7.21 9.22 6.76
C ALA A 28 6.15 10.23 7.23
N THR A 29 5.26 10.61 6.33
CA THR A 29 4.08 11.41 6.63
C THR A 29 3.05 10.45 7.21
N THR A 30 2.76 10.60 8.50
CA THR A 30 1.63 9.96 9.15
C THR A 30 0.35 10.23 8.37
N THR A 31 -0.52 9.25 8.29
CA THR A 31 -1.86 9.37 7.71
C THR A 31 -2.76 10.28 8.56
N LEU A 32 -3.95 10.64 8.08
CA LEU A 32 -4.91 11.40 8.87
C LEU A 32 -5.35 10.65 10.14
N SER A 33 -5.39 9.32 10.10
CA SER A 33 -5.67 8.46 11.26
C SER A 33 -4.49 8.28 12.21
N GLY A 34 -3.31 8.86 11.90
CA GLY A 34 -2.11 8.72 12.70
C GLY A 34 -1.31 7.44 12.42
N LEU A 35 -1.66 6.65 11.40
CA LEU A 35 -0.92 5.47 11.02
C LEU A 35 0.45 5.85 10.42
N GLU A 36 1.47 5.09 10.78
CA GLU A 36 2.81 5.19 10.23
C GLU A 36 2.99 4.13 9.13
N PRO A 37 3.12 4.49 7.84
CA PRO A 37 3.28 3.52 6.76
C PRO A 37 4.42 2.54 6.98
N ALA A 38 5.52 2.98 7.60
CA ALA A 38 6.67 2.13 7.89
C ALA A 38 6.35 0.93 8.81
N LYS A 39 5.30 0.99 9.64
CA LYS A 39 4.85 -0.13 10.48
C LYS A 39 4.12 -1.21 9.69
N PHE A 40 3.81 -0.94 8.42
CA PHE A 40 3.20 -1.89 7.50
C PHE A 40 4.19 -2.43 6.46
N ASP A 41 5.39 -1.83 6.37
CA ASP A 41 6.45 -2.27 5.46
C ASP A 41 7.19 -3.46 6.10
N SER A 42 6.88 -4.66 5.62
CA SER A 42 7.47 -5.90 6.13
C SER A 42 7.51 -6.97 5.04
N THR A 43 7.97 -8.16 5.42
CA THR A 43 7.85 -9.37 4.60
C THR A 43 7.25 -10.47 5.47
N ILE A 44 6.05 -10.92 5.11
CA ILE A 44 5.31 -11.96 5.81
C ILE A 44 5.10 -13.10 4.81
N ASP A 45 5.49 -14.31 5.18
CA ASP A 45 5.44 -15.51 4.32
C ASP A 45 6.10 -15.28 2.94
N GLY A 46 7.22 -14.55 2.91
CA GLY A 46 7.95 -14.22 1.70
C GLY A 46 7.30 -13.15 0.80
N GLN A 47 6.17 -12.57 1.21
CA GLN A 47 5.47 -11.51 0.49
C GLN A 47 5.68 -10.16 1.16
N LYS A 48 6.04 -9.15 0.36
CA LYS A 48 6.18 -7.78 0.85
C LYS A 48 4.81 -7.19 1.18
N THR A 49 4.73 -6.57 2.35
CA THR A 49 3.55 -5.82 2.79
C THR A 49 3.80 -4.32 2.76
N ALA A 50 2.75 -3.53 2.62
CA ALA A 50 2.80 -2.07 2.63
C ALA A 50 1.42 -1.49 3.00
N LEU A 51 1.40 -0.20 3.37
CA LEU A 51 0.19 0.59 3.54
C LEU A 51 0.01 1.53 2.34
N TYR A 52 -1.18 1.51 1.75
CA TYR A 52 -1.57 2.38 0.66
C TYR A 52 -2.60 3.39 1.15
N THR A 53 -2.38 4.67 0.88
CA THR A 53 -3.27 5.76 1.27
C THR A 53 -3.96 6.34 0.06
N LEU A 54 -5.28 6.35 0.05
CA LEU A 54 -6.13 6.94 -0.96
C LEU A 54 -6.80 8.17 -0.40
N LYS A 55 -6.80 9.27 -1.15
CA LYS A 55 -7.45 10.53 -0.75
C LYS A 55 -8.35 11.04 -1.87
N ASN A 56 -9.52 11.52 -1.51
CA ASN A 56 -10.39 12.22 -2.46
C ASN A 56 -10.24 13.75 -2.31
N ALA A 57 -10.86 14.49 -3.26
CA ALA A 57 -10.82 15.95 -3.25
C ALA A 57 -11.53 16.58 -2.05
N ASN A 58 -12.42 15.86 -1.36
CA ASN A 58 -13.17 16.33 -0.22
C ASN A 58 -12.50 16.02 1.14
N GLY A 59 -11.25 15.51 1.11
CA GLY A 59 -10.47 15.24 2.31
C GLY A 59 -10.71 13.87 2.97
N MET A 60 -11.61 13.05 2.45
CA MET A 60 -11.73 11.66 2.90
C MET A 60 -10.44 10.89 2.60
N GLU A 61 -9.96 10.12 3.57
CA GLU A 61 -8.79 9.26 3.44
C GLU A 61 -9.13 7.82 3.77
N VAL A 62 -8.62 6.88 2.96
CA VAL A 62 -8.73 5.44 3.19
C VAL A 62 -7.34 4.82 3.16
N CYS A 63 -7.00 4.06 4.19
CA CYS A 63 -5.76 3.32 4.27
C CYS A 63 -6.04 1.82 4.10
N ILE A 64 -5.28 1.18 3.19
CA ILE A 64 -5.41 -0.24 2.86
C ILE A 64 -4.04 -0.89 2.93
N THR A 65 -3.92 -2.04 3.58
CA THR A 65 -2.73 -2.89 3.44
C THR A 65 -2.97 -4.00 2.42
N ASN A 66 -1.95 -4.37 1.66
CA ASN A 66 -2.00 -5.54 0.78
C ASN A 66 -1.96 -6.87 1.55
N PHE A 67 -1.68 -6.86 2.86
CA PHE A 67 -1.83 -8.03 3.71
C PHE A 67 -3.32 -8.38 3.88
N GLY A 68 -3.81 -9.33 3.08
CA GLY A 68 -5.22 -9.72 3.03
C GLY A 68 -6.16 -8.69 2.41
N GLY A 69 -5.64 -7.66 1.72
CA GLY A 69 -6.44 -6.58 1.13
C GLY A 69 -7.28 -5.83 2.16
N ARG A 70 -6.74 -5.62 3.36
CA ARG A 70 -7.49 -5.10 4.52
C ARG A 70 -7.66 -3.61 4.46
N ILE A 71 -8.86 -3.13 4.73
CA ILE A 71 -9.12 -1.73 5.05
C ILE A 71 -8.67 -1.51 6.50
N VAL A 72 -7.68 -0.62 6.69
CA VAL A 72 -7.06 -0.35 7.98
C VAL A 72 -7.69 0.87 8.66
N SER A 73 -8.06 1.89 7.87
CA SER A 73 -8.62 3.15 8.33
C SER A 73 -9.51 3.77 7.25
N VAL A 74 -10.58 4.41 7.66
CA VAL A 74 -11.44 5.24 6.81
C VAL A 74 -11.77 6.53 7.57
N MET A 75 -11.12 7.62 7.17
CA MET A 75 -11.33 8.94 7.75
C MET A 75 -12.45 9.67 7.01
N VAL A 76 -13.50 9.99 7.71
CA VAL A 76 -14.66 10.75 7.20
C VAL A 76 -15.01 11.91 8.13
N PRO A 77 -15.58 13.01 7.61
CA PRO A 77 -16.03 14.11 8.47
C PRO A 77 -17.30 13.70 9.24
N ASP A 78 -17.34 14.05 10.51
CA ASP A 78 -18.56 13.99 11.31
C ASP A 78 -19.49 15.18 10.99
N LYS A 79 -20.62 15.29 11.71
CA LYS A 79 -21.59 16.38 11.53
C LYS A 79 -21.03 17.80 11.78
N ASN A 80 -19.90 17.91 12.48
CA ASN A 80 -19.22 19.17 12.77
C ASN A 80 -18.08 19.45 11.80
N GLY A 81 -17.76 18.50 10.90
CA GLY A 81 -16.64 18.55 9.98
C GLY A 81 -15.33 17.97 10.53
N ASP A 82 -15.33 17.45 11.77
CA ASP A 82 -14.16 16.79 12.34
C ASP A 82 -13.94 15.41 11.72
N MET A 83 -12.71 15.15 11.28
CA MET A 83 -12.35 13.85 10.71
C MET A 83 -12.32 12.76 11.79
N LYS A 84 -13.06 11.69 11.56
CA LYS A 84 -13.13 10.52 12.46
C LYS A 84 -12.82 9.25 11.68
N ASP A 85 -12.05 8.35 12.30
CA ASP A 85 -11.87 6.99 11.79
C ASP A 85 -13.10 6.15 12.15
N VAL A 86 -13.68 5.51 11.16
CA VAL A 86 -14.90 4.68 11.32
C VAL A 86 -14.60 3.18 11.14
N VAL A 87 -13.33 2.79 11.14
CA VAL A 87 -12.89 1.39 10.98
C VAL A 87 -12.14 0.94 12.23
N LEU A 88 -12.45 -0.26 12.69
CA LEU A 88 -11.64 -0.96 13.69
C LEU A 88 -10.44 -1.61 13.00
N GLY A 89 -9.24 -1.34 13.51
CA GLY A 89 -8.01 -1.87 12.94
C GLY A 89 -6.84 -1.76 13.91
N PHE A 90 -5.68 -2.21 13.44
CA PHE A 90 -4.42 -2.14 14.16
C PHE A 90 -3.48 -1.13 13.48
N ASP A 91 -2.51 -0.63 14.23
CA ASP A 91 -1.54 0.36 13.77
C ASP A 91 -0.28 -0.22 13.12
N ASN A 92 -0.21 -1.56 12.98
CA ASN A 92 0.91 -2.26 12.35
C ASN A 92 0.47 -3.57 11.71
N VAL A 93 1.28 -4.08 10.75
CA VAL A 93 0.95 -5.30 10.01
C VAL A 93 1.09 -6.56 10.84
N TYR A 94 1.95 -6.58 11.84
CA TYR A 94 2.20 -7.79 12.65
C TYR A 94 0.98 -8.18 13.48
N ASN A 95 0.22 -7.20 14.00
CA ASN A 95 -1.01 -7.48 14.72
C ASN A 95 -2.09 -8.12 13.83
N TYR A 96 -2.08 -7.82 12.53
CA TYR A 96 -2.95 -8.52 11.56
C TYR A 96 -2.46 -9.93 11.23
N ALA A 97 -1.16 -10.18 11.31
CA ALA A 97 -0.54 -11.46 11.00
C ALA A 97 -0.53 -12.44 12.19
N ASP A 98 -0.67 -11.92 13.41
CA ASP A 98 -0.65 -12.71 14.65
C ASP A 98 -2.03 -13.36 14.90
N ALA A 99 -2.23 -14.53 14.32
CA ALA A 99 -3.47 -15.29 14.48
C ALA A 99 -3.65 -15.88 15.88
N GLU A 100 -2.57 -15.95 16.67
CA GLU A 100 -2.59 -16.57 18.01
C GLU A 100 -3.00 -15.57 19.09
N HIS A 101 -2.39 -14.35 19.08
CA HIS A 101 -2.57 -13.35 20.15
C HIS A 101 -3.57 -12.25 19.76
N THR A 102 -3.69 -11.96 18.47
CA THR A 102 -4.63 -10.96 17.95
C THR A 102 -5.51 -11.53 16.82
N PRO A 103 -6.26 -12.63 17.05
CA PRO A 103 -7.08 -13.24 16.01
C PRO A 103 -8.14 -12.25 15.55
N SER A 104 -8.03 -11.77 14.30
CA SER A 104 -8.95 -10.78 13.74
C SER A 104 -9.01 -10.83 12.23
N ASP A 105 -10.23 -10.74 11.72
CA ASP A 105 -10.51 -10.53 10.30
C ASP A 105 -10.87 -9.06 9.99
N PHE A 106 -10.51 -8.12 10.88
CA PHE A 106 -10.79 -6.71 10.69
C PHE A 106 -10.38 -6.22 9.30
N GLY A 107 -11.33 -5.63 8.59
CA GLY A 107 -11.14 -5.04 7.28
C GLY A 107 -10.76 -5.99 6.15
N ALA A 108 -10.67 -7.30 6.38
CA ALA A 108 -10.19 -8.28 5.41
C ALA A 108 -11.08 -8.35 4.16
N ALA A 109 -10.46 -8.45 2.98
CA ALA A 109 -11.15 -8.76 1.75
C ALA A 109 -11.60 -10.23 1.77
N ILE A 110 -12.91 -10.47 1.73
CA ILE A 110 -13.51 -11.80 1.78
C ILE A 110 -13.59 -12.38 0.36
N GLY A 111 -12.99 -13.54 0.15
CA GLY A 111 -12.96 -14.26 -1.14
C GLY A 111 -11.71 -15.16 -1.21
N ARG A 112 -11.50 -15.91 -2.29
CA ARG A 112 -12.33 -16.12 -3.50
C ARG A 112 -13.60 -16.88 -3.23
N TYR A 113 -13.52 -17.88 -2.36
CA TYR A 113 -14.66 -18.60 -1.81
C TYR A 113 -14.84 -18.13 -0.36
N ALA A 114 -16.06 -17.84 0.04
CA ALA A 114 -16.34 -17.26 1.34
C ALA A 114 -17.26 -18.16 2.17
N ASN A 115 -17.31 -17.87 3.48
CA ASN A 115 -18.10 -18.58 4.46
C ASN A 115 -17.57 -20.00 4.71
N ARG A 116 -18.44 -20.96 5.05
CA ARG A 116 -18.05 -22.31 5.45
C ARG A 116 -18.14 -23.27 4.28
N ILE A 117 -17.21 -24.23 4.22
CA ILE A 117 -17.24 -25.35 3.31
C ILE A 117 -17.59 -26.58 4.14
N ASP A 118 -18.66 -27.30 3.76
CA ASP A 118 -19.09 -28.47 4.48
C ASP A 118 -17.96 -29.50 4.61
N GLN A 119 -17.68 -29.92 5.85
CA GLN A 119 -16.57 -30.80 6.21
C GLN A 119 -15.18 -30.34 5.68
N GLY A 120 -15.03 -29.08 5.30
CA GLY A 120 -13.80 -28.57 4.70
C GLY A 120 -13.44 -29.22 3.36
N LYS A 121 -14.41 -29.77 2.62
CA LYS A 121 -14.15 -30.61 1.45
C LYS A 121 -14.89 -30.13 0.21
N PHE A 122 -14.18 -30.06 -0.92
CA PHE A 122 -14.77 -29.75 -2.21
C PHE A 122 -13.97 -30.41 -3.35
N THR A 123 -14.59 -30.47 -4.54
CA THR A 123 -13.93 -31.03 -5.74
C THR A 123 -13.68 -29.90 -6.73
N LEU A 124 -12.45 -29.84 -7.24
CA LEU A 124 -12.01 -28.91 -8.27
C LEU A 124 -11.28 -29.69 -9.37
N GLU A 125 -11.71 -29.58 -10.61
CA GLU A 125 -11.10 -30.27 -11.77
C GLU A 125 -10.93 -31.78 -11.54
N GLY A 126 -11.90 -32.40 -10.91
CA GLY A 126 -11.90 -33.84 -10.61
C GLY A 126 -11.00 -34.26 -9.43
N LYS A 127 -10.31 -33.32 -8.79
CA LYS A 127 -9.48 -33.54 -7.59
C LYS A 127 -10.25 -33.13 -6.35
N THR A 128 -10.28 -34.01 -5.35
CA THR A 128 -10.82 -33.66 -4.04
C THR A 128 -9.79 -32.87 -3.25
N ILE A 129 -10.16 -31.69 -2.80
CA ILE A 129 -9.37 -30.81 -1.92
C ILE A 129 -9.95 -30.92 -0.52
N GLN A 130 -9.09 -31.21 0.46
CA GLN A 130 -9.42 -31.23 1.87
C GLN A 130 -8.75 -30.03 2.54
N LEU A 131 -9.54 -29.17 3.16
CA LEU A 131 -9.10 -28.06 4.00
C LEU A 131 -9.00 -28.50 5.47
N PRO A 132 -8.22 -27.81 6.30
CA PRO A 132 -8.28 -27.97 7.74
C PRO A 132 -9.73 -27.79 8.24
N GLN A 133 -10.12 -28.59 9.20
CA GLN A 133 -11.40 -28.43 9.92
C GLN A 133 -11.14 -27.72 11.22
N ASN A 134 -11.94 -26.73 11.55
CA ASN A 134 -11.93 -25.94 12.78
C ASN A 134 -13.24 -26.09 13.57
#